data_98a244a37d00be87ea7012ba7c254e02
#
_entry.id   98a244a37d00be87ea7012ba7c254e02
#
_cell.length_a   1.000
_cell.length_b   1.000
_cell.length_c   1.000
_cell.angle_alpha   90.00
_cell.angle_beta   90.00
_cell.angle_gamma   90.00
#
_symmetry.space_group_name_H-M   'P 1'
#
loop_
_entity.id
_entity.type
_entity.pdbx_description
1 polymer ?
#
loop_
_entity_poly.entity_id
_entity_poly.type
_entity_poly.pdbx_seq_one_letter_code
_entity_poly.pdbx_strand_id
1 'polypeptide(L)'
;MSLQLSGINKSFGSSTALEAIQLSVAKGRFTTLLGPSGCGKTTLLRIIAGLETPDEGELHLGDVCLFSEKSKINRPVHKRNFGMVFQDFALWPHLTVLENVAFGLKATGDKTNWRQRTMEAIELVQLQGKEKRYPHELSGGQQQRVALARAIVIRPQLVLFDEPMSALDALLREEMRLELMNLVRSIGFTTVYVTHDQTEAMSMSDEIIVMKDGRILQKDTPEAIYNKPTHPFTARFIGKTNWLEVDKRMIRPEHVKWAPLSDTDLTYSGVVQTVSYMGERYEVTVQLSTGEVWMAYHPSRLKVGEAVQLYVSQQLIHVL
;
A
#
# COMPACT_ATOMS: atom_id res chain seq x y z
N MET A 1 -14.23 -11.10 -11.38
CA MET A 1 -13.13 -12.08 -11.52
C MET A 1 -12.08 -11.73 -10.47
N SER A 2 -11.57 -12.71 -9.71
CA SER A 2 -10.50 -12.53 -8.72
C SER A 2 -9.15 -12.84 -9.36
N LEU A 3 -8.11 -12.13 -8.94
CA LEU A 3 -6.73 -12.47 -9.26
C LEU A 3 -6.25 -13.53 -8.24
N GLN A 4 -5.60 -14.58 -8.70
CA GLN A 4 -5.08 -15.67 -7.86
C GLN A 4 -3.65 -16.01 -8.26
N LEU A 5 -2.77 -16.06 -7.27
CA LEU A 5 -1.38 -16.49 -7.38
C LEU A 5 -1.17 -17.70 -6.48
N SER A 6 -0.55 -18.75 -7.01
CA SER A 6 -0.31 -19.99 -6.28
C SER A 6 1.13 -20.43 -6.46
N GLY A 7 1.89 -20.44 -5.35
CA GLY A 7 3.27 -20.92 -5.31
C GLY A 7 4.23 -20.15 -6.22
N ILE A 8 4.04 -18.82 -6.35
CA ILE A 8 4.94 -18.00 -7.18
C ILE A 8 6.30 -17.88 -6.51
N ASN A 9 7.33 -18.33 -7.23
CA ASN A 9 8.73 -18.18 -6.89
C ASN A 9 9.44 -17.31 -7.91
N LYS A 10 10.42 -16.51 -7.47
CA LYS A 10 11.28 -15.71 -8.33
C LYS A 10 12.64 -15.48 -7.72
N SER A 11 13.70 -15.77 -8.47
CA SER A 11 15.08 -15.48 -8.10
C SER A 11 15.80 -14.69 -9.20
N PHE A 12 16.75 -13.88 -8.82
CA PHE A 12 17.68 -13.16 -9.70
C PHE A 12 19.10 -13.59 -9.32
N GLY A 13 19.67 -14.46 -10.13
CA GLY A 13 20.95 -15.10 -9.79
C GLY A 13 20.85 -15.90 -8.49
N SER A 14 21.65 -15.56 -7.50
CA SER A 14 21.63 -16.21 -6.16
C SER A 14 20.65 -15.56 -5.16
N SER A 15 19.98 -14.46 -5.54
CA SER A 15 19.08 -13.74 -4.65
C SER A 15 17.62 -14.15 -4.90
N THR A 16 16.95 -14.68 -3.88
CA THR A 16 15.51 -14.98 -3.92
C THR A 16 14.73 -13.69 -3.70
N ALA A 17 13.95 -13.28 -4.69
CA ALA A 17 13.11 -12.09 -4.64
C ALA A 17 11.69 -12.40 -4.15
N LEU A 18 11.16 -13.59 -4.48
CA LEU A 18 9.84 -14.05 -4.03
C LEU A 18 9.91 -15.55 -3.71
N GLU A 19 9.29 -15.93 -2.60
CA GLU A 19 9.28 -17.30 -2.12
C GLU A 19 7.86 -17.76 -1.79
N ALA A 20 7.38 -18.77 -2.52
CA ALA A 20 6.12 -19.47 -2.33
C ALA A 20 4.90 -18.53 -2.14
N ILE A 21 4.80 -17.47 -2.95
CA ILE A 21 3.71 -16.49 -2.81
C ILE A 21 2.37 -17.14 -3.10
N GLN A 22 1.48 -17.04 -2.11
CA GLN A 22 0.07 -17.40 -2.20
C GLN A 22 -0.75 -16.11 -2.01
N LEU A 23 -1.53 -15.72 -3.01
CA LEU A 23 -2.29 -14.48 -2.96
C LEU A 23 -3.61 -14.59 -3.72
N SER A 24 -4.68 -14.06 -3.15
CA SER A 24 -5.92 -13.80 -3.88
C SER A 24 -6.33 -12.34 -3.70
N VAL A 25 -6.72 -11.69 -4.80
CA VAL A 25 -7.28 -10.32 -4.79
C VAL A 25 -8.71 -10.40 -5.28
N ALA A 26 -9.65 -9.97 -4.46
CA ALA A 26 -11.07 -9.99 -4.80
C ALA A 26 -11.43 -8.89 -5.81
N LYS A 27 -12.44 -9.14 -6.65
CA LYS A 27 -12.94 -8.17 -7.62
C LYS A 27 -13.43 -6.89 -6.92
N GLY A 28 -13.06 -5.74 -7.45
CA GLY A 28 -13.48 -4.42 -6.97
C GLY A 28 -12.82 -3.98 -5.66
N ARG A 29 -11.84 -4.74 -5.14
CA ARG A 29 -11.10 -4.38 -3.94
C ARG A 29 -9.86 -3.57 -4.28
N PHE A 30 -9.53 -2.66 -3.39
CA PHE A 30 -8.26 -1.95 -3.35
C PHE A 30 -7.31 -2.70 -2.41
N THR A 31 -6.36 -3.43 -2.98
CA THR A 31 -5.41 -4.27 -2.23
C THR A 31 -4.02 -3.67 -2.30
N THR A 32 -3.41 -3.39 -1.16
CA THR A 32 -2.07 -2.80 -1.07
C THR A 32 -1.02 -3.83 -0.69
N LEU A 33 0.08 -3.87 -1.45
CA LEU A 33 1.33 -4.54 -1.09
C LEU A 33 2.20 -3.56 -0.30
N LEU A 34 2.42 -3.84 0.97
CA LEU A 34 3.15 -2.99 1.91
C LEU A 34 4.35 -3.74 2.48
N GLY A 35 5.49 -3.07 2.62
CA GLY A 35 6.69 -3.65 3.20
C GLY A 35 7.93 -2.79 2.95
N PRO A 36 9.08 -3.12 3.55
CA PRO A 36 10.33 -2.39 3.38
C PRO A 36 10.83 -2.45 1.93
N SER A 37 11.75 -1.55 1.60
CA SER A 37 12.41 -1.57 0.29
C SER A 37 13.14 -2.91 0.08
N GLY A 38 13.06 -3.45 -1.14
CA GLY A 38 13.70 -4.73 -1.50
C GLY A 38 12.96 -6.00 -1.07
N CYS A 39 11.78 -5.93 -0.43
CA CYS A 39 11.05 -7.14 0.00
C CYS A 39 10.26 -7.86 -1.10
N GLY A 40 10.36 -7.43 -2.37
CA GLY A 40 9.75 -8.12 -3.52
C GLY A 40 8.44 -7.53 -4.06
N LYS A 41 7.89 -6.43 -3.50
CA LYS A 41 6.61 -5.82 -3.93
C LYS A 41 6.55 -5.50 -5.42
N THR A 42 7.51 -4.71 -5.92
CA THR A 42 7.60 -4.33 -7.33
C THR A 42 7.82 -5.55 -8.23
N THR A 43 8.60 -6.55 -7.78
CA THR A 43 8.78 -7.80 -8.52
C THR A 43 7.46 -8.55 -8.67
N LEU A 44 6.69 -8.67 -7.56
CA LEU A 44 5.37 -9.30 -7.57
C LEU A 44 4.40 -8.54 -8.49
N LEU A 45 4.38 -7.21 -8.41
CA LEU A 45 3.54 -6.38 -9.28
C LEU A 45 3.91 -6.57 -10.77
N ARG A 46 5.20 -6.60 -11.11
CA ARG A 46 5.69 -6.82 -12.48
C ARG A 46 5.36 -8.21 -13.00
N ILE A 47 5.38 -9.23 -12.14
CA ILE A 47 4.92 -10.58 -12.48
C ILE A 47 3.42 -10.57 -12.81
N ILE A 48 2.59 -9.91 -12.00
CA ILE A 48 1.15 -9.75 -12.27
C ILE A 48 0.95 -9.04 -13.61
N ALA A 49 1.68 -7.96 -13.86
CA ALA A 49 1.62 -7.21 -15.12
C ALA A 49 2.09 -8.04 -16.35
N GLY A 50 2.94 -9.05 -16.16
CA GLY A 50 3.60 -9.82 -17.22
C GLY A 50 4.88 -9.18 -17.74
N LEU A 51 5.42 -8.20 -17.02
CA LEU A 51 6.70 -7.54 -17.29
C LEU A 51 7.88 -8.36 -16.77
N GLU A 52 7.63 -9.25 -15.81
CA GLU A 52 8.59 -10.20 -15.28
C GLU A 52 7.98 -11.61 -15.33
N THR A 53 8.80 -12.62 -15.58
CA THR A 53 8.35 -14.01 -15.61
C THR A 53 8.76 -14.68 -14.31
N PRO A 54 7.83 -15.26 -13.54
CA PRO A 54 8.18 -16.06 -12.38
C PRO A 54 8.89 -17.34 -12.79
N ASP A 55 9.66 -17.93 -11.88
CA ASP A 55 10.39 -19.17 -12.15
C ASP A 55 9.46 -20.39 -11.96
N GLU A 56 8.52 -20.30 -10.98
CA GLU A 56 7.56 -21.36 -10.67
C GLU A 56 6.19 -20.78 -10.31
N GLY A 57 5.19 -21.66 -10.27
CA GLY A 57 3.85 -21.35 -9.79
C GLY A 57 2.84 -21.07 -10.90
N GLU A 58 1.70 -20.53 -10.48
CA GLU A 58 0.57 -20.24 -11.38
C GLU A 58 -0.06 -18.88 -11.06
N LEU A 59 -0.54 -18.21 -12.11
CA LEU A 59 -1.24 -16.93 -12.05
C LEU A 59 -2.54 -17.00 -12.85
N HIS A 60 -3.66 -16.73 -12.20
CA HIS A 60 -4.99 -16.77 -12.80
C HIS A 60 -5.76 -15.48 -12.60
N LEU A 61 -6.56 -15.07 -13.58
CA LEU A 61 -7.58 -14.03 -13.44
C LEU A 61 -8.96 -14.66 -13.73
N GLY A 62 -9.71 -14.96 -12.69
CA GLY A 62 -10.89 -15.82 -12.79
C GLY A 62 -10.51 -17.17 -13.39
N ASP A 63 -11.19 -17.56 -14.46
CA ASP A 63 -10.94 -18.84 -15.17
C ASP A 63 -9.78 -18.75 -16.18
N VAL A 64 -9.18 -17.58 -16.34
CA VAL A 64 -8.13 -17.35 -17.35
C VAL A 64 -6.76 -17.55 -16.72
N CYS A 65 -6.02 -18.56 -17.17
CA CYS A 65 -4.62 -18.76 -16.83
C CYS A 65 -3.75 -17.70 -17.56
N LEU A 66 -3.01 -16.90 -16.77
CA LEU A 66 -2.07 -15.90 -17.27
C LEU A 66 -0.64 -16.42 -17.30
N PHE A 67 -0.30 -17.24 -16.31
CA PHE A 67 0.99 -17.91 -16.22
C PHE A 67 0.81 -19.28 -15.56
N SER A 68 1.48 -20.31 -16.08
CA SER A 68 1.66 -21.60 -15.42
C SER A 68 2.96 -22.22 -15.94
N GLU A 69 3.89 -22.45 -15.04
CA GLU A 69 5.15 -23.14 -15.37
C GLU A 69 4.86 -24.57 -15.86
N LYS A 70 3.97 -25.29 -15.15
CA LYS A 70 3.59 -26.67 -15.50
C LYS A 70 2.95 -26.79 -16.87
N SER A 71 2.05 -25.88 -17.21
CA SER A 71 1.35 -25.88 -18.53
C SER A 71 2.09 -25.10 -19.60
N LYS A 72 3.27 -24.53 -19.29
CA LYS A 72 4.08 -23.69 -20.19
C LYS A 72 3.29 -22.52 -20.78
N ILE A 73 2.38 -21.94 -19.98
CA ILE A 73 1.58 -20.78 -20.36
C ILE A 73 2.27 -19.53 -19.83
N ASN A 74 2.51 -18.54 -20.69
CA ASN A 74 2.90 -17.19 -20.29
C ASN A 74 2.22 -16.19 -21.21
N ARG A 75 1.10 -15.60 -20.76
CA ARG A 75 0.39 -14.58 -21.53
C ARG A 75 1.19 -13.29 -21.60
N PRO A 76 1.49 -12.76 -22.77
CA PRO A 76 2.21 -11.50 -22.90
C PRO A 76 1.38 -10.33 -22.38
N VAL A 77 2.08 -9.26 -21.95
CA VAL A 77 1.51 -8.04 -21.33
C VAL A 77 0.26 -7.52 -22.06
N HIS A 78 0.36 -7.34 -23.40
CA HIS A 78 -0.72 -6.76 -24.22
C HIS A 78 -1.99 -7.63 -24.28
N LYS A 79 -1.93 -8.89 -23.85
CA LYS A 79 -3.09 -9.82 -23.79
C LYS A 79 -3.66 -9.96 -22.37
N ARG A 80 -3.07 -9.32 -21.36
CA ARG A 80 -3.57 -9.38 -19.97
C ARG A 80 -4.69 -8.37 -19.70
N ASN A 81 -4.83 -7.32 -20.53
CA ASN A 81 -5.80 -6.24 -20.36
C ASN A 81 -5.75 -5.59 -18.97
N PHE A 82 -4.54 -5.26 -18.52
CA PHE A 82 -4.29 -4.55 -17.27
C PHE A 82 -3.86 -3.11 -17.54
N GLY A 83 -4.31 -2.18 -16.69
CA GLY A 83 -3.77 -0.83 -16.63
C GLY A 83 -2.57 -0.81 -15.67
N MET A 84 -1.54 -0.02 -15.98
CA MET A 84 -0.40 0.15 -15.07
C MET A 84 0.01 1.62 -15.00
N VAL A 85 0.22 2.08 -13.76
CA VAL A 85 0.80 3.39 -13.43
C VAL A 85 2.15 3.13 -12.78
N PHE A 86 3.21 3.63 -13.41
CA PHE A 86 4.59 3.48 -12.97
C PHE A 86 4.98 4.60 -12.00
N GLN A 87 6.04 4.38 -11.25
CA GLN A 87 6.58 5.31 -10.25
C GLN A 87 7.00 6.66 -10.86
N ASP A 88 7.59 6.66 -12.05
CA ASP A 88 8.02 7.84 -12.81
C ASP A 88 6.97 8.31 -13.84
N PHE A 89 5.71 7.84 -13.69
CA PHE A 89 4.59 8.05 -14.60
C PHE A 89 4.81 7.50 -16.02
N ALA A 90 6.04 7.30 -16.47
CA ALA A 90 6.44 6.79 -17.78
C ALA A 90 5.66 7.46 -18.94
N LEU A 91 5.49 8.77 -18.90
CA LEU A 91 4.84 9.52 -19.98
C LEU A 91 5.81 9.71 -21.15
N TRP A 92 5.29 9.59 -22.37
CA TRP A 92 6.06 9.89 -23.56
C TRP A 92 6.22 11.43 -23.70
N PRO A 93 7.44 11.98 -23.56
CA PRO A 93 7.64 13.43 -23.49
C PRO A 93 7.34 14.17 -24.79
N HIS A 94 7.40 13.47 -25.91
CA HIS A 94 7.13 13.97 -27.25
C HIS A 94 5.66 13.84 -27.69
N LEU A 95 4.80 13.25 -26.86
CA LEU A 95 3.37 13.12 -27.10
C LEU A 95 2.59 14.08 -26.20
N THR A 96 1.50 14.61 -26.73
CA THR A 96 0.54 15.42 -25.97
C THR A 96 -0.23 14.57 -24.95
N VAL A 97 -0.97 15.19 -24.02
CA VAL A 97 -1.89 14.50 -23.10
C VAL A 97 -2.83 13.59 -23.86
N LEU A 98 -3.50 14.11 -24.91
CA LEU A 98 -4.43 13.32 -25.74
C LEU A 98 -3.74 12.09 -26.33
N GLU A 99 -2.53 12.24 -26.86
CA GLU A 99 -1.80 11.16 -27.50
C GLU A 99 -1.25 10.14 -26.49
N ASN A 100 -0.77 10.59 -25.32
CA ASN A 100 -0.36 9.71 -24.23
C ASN A 100 -1.54 8.81 -23.78
N VAL A 101 -2.72 9.41 -23.55
CA VAL A 101 -3.91 8.66 -23.12
C VAL A 101 -4.40 7.74 -24.23
N ALA A 102 -4.46 8.22 -25.48
CA ALA A 102 -4.94 7.43 -26.62
C ALA A 102 -4.03 6.27 -27.04
N PHE A 103 -2.78 6.25 -26.56
CA PHE A 103 -1.77 5.31 -27.04
C PHE A 103 -2.21 3.83 -26.91
N GLY A 104 -2.74 3.45 -25.75
CA GLY A 104 -3.22 2.08 -25.51
C GLY A 104 -4.31 1.64 -26.47
N LEU A 105 -5.27 2.53 -26.77
CA LEU A 105 -6.35 2.26 -27.71
C LEU A 105 -5.85 2.11 -29.15
N LYS A 106 -4.89 2.97 -29.55
CA LYS A 106 -4.27 2.89 -30.89
C LYS A 106 -3.44 1.62 -31.05
N ALA A 107 -2.70 1.21 -30.00
CA ALA A 107 -1.85 0.02 -30.03
C ALA A 107 -2.65 -1.29 -30.12
N THR A 108 -3.85 -1.35 -29.55
CA THR A 108 -4.74 -2.52 -29.64
C THR A 108 -5.48 -2.63 -30.97
N GLY A 109 -5.34 -1.62 -31.85
CA GLY A 109 -6.03 -1.58 -33.13
C GLY A 109 -7.53 -1.25 -33.03
N ASP A 110 -8.05 -0.95 -31.85
CA ASP A 110 -9.42 -0.52 -31.63
C ASP A 110 -9.57 0.94 -32.06
N LYS A 111 -9.92 1.11 -33.33
CA LYS A 111 -10.15 2.43 -33.94
C LYS A 111 -11.57 2.98 -33.66
N THR A 112 -12.42 2.19 -33.01
CA THR A 112 -13.81 2.55 -32.77
C THR A 112 -13.90 3.57 -31.65
N ASN A 113 -14.33 4.78 -31.96
CA ASN A 113 -14.56 5.86 -30.99
C ASN A 113 -13.38 6.18 -30.06
N TRP A 114 -12.12 5.87 -30.47
CA TRP A 114 -10.95 6.08 -29.63
C TRP A 114 -10.86 7.52 -29.11
N ARG A 115 -11.23 8.50 -29.94
CA ARG A 115 -11.17 9.93 -29.55
C ARG A 115 -12.18 10.25 -28.45
N GLN A 116 -13.39 9.75 -28.55
CA GLN A 116 -14.43 9.93 -27.52
C GLN A 116 -13.98 9.26 -26.21
N ARG A 117 -13.56 8.00 -26.24
CA ARG A 117 -13.06 7.28 -25.06
C ARG A 117 -11.87 7.96 -24.42
N THR A 118 -10.97 8.54 -25.21
CA THR A 118 -9.85 9.31 -24.71
C THR A 118 -10.30 10.58 -24.00
N MET A 119 -11.25 11.30 -24.57
CA MET A 119 -11.83 12.51 -23.95
C MET A 119 -12.56 12.18 -22.67
N GLU A 120 -13.36 11.11 -22.64
CA GLU A 120 -14.02 10.61 -21.42
C GLU A 120 -12.99 10.28 -20.32
N ALA A 121 -11.86 9.63 -20.66
CA ALA A 121 -10.80 9.32 -19.69
C ALA A 121 -10.08 10.59 -19.18
N ILE A 122 -9.86 11.59 -20.04
CA ILE A 122 -9.27 12.90 -19.67
C ILE A 122 -10.22 13.66 -18.75
N GLU A 123 -11.52 13.62 -19.03
CA GLU A 123 -12.55 14.24 -18.20
C GLU A 123 -12.63 13.59 -16.81
N LEU A 124 -12.61 12.26 -16.74
CA LEU A 124 -12.60 11.49 -15.49
C LEU A 124 -11.47 11.92 -14.54
N VAL A 125 -10.31 12.25 -15.08
CA VAL A 125 -9.14 12.68 -14.29
C VAL A 125 -9.03 14.23 -14.21
N GLN A 126 -10.07 14.98 -14.60
CA GLN A 126 -10.14 16.44 -14.49
C GLN A 126 -9.00 17.17 -15.24
N LEU A 127 -8.69 16.75 -16.45
CA LEU A 127 -7.67 17.35 -17.32
C LEU A 127 -8.25 18.03 -18.56
N GLN A 128 -9.54 18.40 -18.54
CA GLN A 128 -10.20 19.11 -19.64
C GLN A 128 -9.45 20.41 -19.94
N GLY A 129 -9.31 20.72 -21.24
CA GLY A 129 -8.59 21.90 -21.73
C GLY A 129 -7.07 21.76 -21.77
N LYS A 130 -6.52 20.60 -21.35
CA LYS A 130 -5.08 20.30 -21.36
C LYS A 130 -4.68 19.27 -22.42
N GLU A 131 -5.57 18.88 -23.31
CA GLU A 131 -5.42 17.76 -24.27
C GLU A 131 -4.20 17.97 -25.19
N LYS A 132 -3.88 19.23 -25.50
CA LYS A 132 -2.78 19.61 -26.40
C LYS A 132 -1.46 19.89 -25.67
N ARG A 133 -1.43 19.87 -24.33
CA ARG A 133 -0.23 20.09 -23.54
C ARG A 133 0.69 18.87 -23.60
N TYR A 134 1.98 19.13 -23.49
CA TYR A 134 3.02 18.11 -23.35
C TYR A 134 3.32 17.84 -21.87
N PRO A 135 3.90 16.68 -21.50
CA PRO A 135 4.21 16.36 -20.10
C PRO A 135 5.02 17.43 -19.36
N HIS A 136 6.00 18.05 -20.00
CA HIS A 136 6.83 19.10 -19.40
C HIS A 136 6.09 20.42 -19.11
N GLU A 137 4.89 20.60 -19.65
CA GLU A 137 4.03 21.76 -19.38
C GLU A 137 3.04 21.51 -18.23
N LEU A 138 3.12 20.35 -17.56
CA LEU A 138 2.19 19.89 -16.54
C LEU A 138 2.89 19.81 -15.18
N SER A 139 2.16 20.09 -14.09
CA SER A 139 2.63 19.77 -12.73
C SER A 139 2.75 18.26 -12.52
N GLY A 140 3.50 17.82 -11.50
CA GLY A 140 3.66 16.41 -11.18
C GLY A 140 2.31 15.69 -10.95
N GLY A 141 1.36 16.30 -10.21
CA GLY A 141 0.03 15.76 -10.04
C GLY A 141 -0.77 15.65 -11.35
N GLN A 142 -0.61 16.62 -12.27
CA GLN A 142 -1.23 16.54 -13.60
C GLN A 142 -0.61 15.43 -14.45
N GLN A 143 0.69 15.23 -14.38
CA GLN A 143 1.36 14.12 -15.06
C GLN A 143 0.87 12.76 -14.53
N GLN A 144 0.70 12.63 -13.22
CA GLN A 144 0.13 11.43 -12.59
C GLN A 144 -1.30 11.17 -13.10
N ARG A 145 -2.15 12.19 -13.18
CA ARG A 145 -3.50 12.07 -13.75
C ARG A 145 -3.49 11.64 -15.23
N VAL A 146 -2.52 12.10 -16.01
CA VAL A 146 -2.34 11.62 -17.41
C VAL A 146 -1.97 10.13 -17.42
N ALA A 147 -1.04 9.70 -16.56
CA ALA A 147 -0.66 8.28 -16.47
C ALA A 147 -1.85 7.41 -16.04
N LEU A 148 -2.67 7.91 -15.11
CA LEU A 148 -3.90 7.23 -14.70
C LEU A 148 -4.92 7.16 -15.83
N ALA A 149 -5.20 8.27 -16.54
CA ALA A 149 -6.10 8.27 -17.69
C ALA A 149 -5.65 7.26 -18.76
N ARG A 150 -4.33 7.19 -19.03
CA ARG A 150 -3.74 6.21 -19.95
C ARG A 150 -3.97 4.77 -19.50
N ALA A 151 -3.87 4.50 -18.18
CA ALA A 151 -4.09 3.17 -17.63
C ALA A 151 -5.55 2.73 -17.70
N ILE A 152 -6.52 3.65 -17.53
CA ILE A 152 -7.94 3.31 -17.46
C ILE A 152 -8.69 3.41 -18.80
N VAL A 153 -8.16 4.12 -19.81
CA VAL A 153 -8.84 4.32 -21.10
C VAL A 153 -9.19 3.04 -21.84
N ILE A 154 -8.41 1.98 -21.64
CA ILE A 154 -8.63 0.65 -22.19
C ILE A 154 -9.72 -0.14 -21.44
N ARG A 155 -10.29 0.42 -20.37
CA ARG A 155 -11.25 -0.22 -19.44
C ARG A 155 -10.70 -1.54 -18.93
N PRO A 156 -9.58 -1.52 -18.19
CA PRO A 156 -8.89 -2.73 -17.74
C PRO A 156 -9.70 -3.50 -16.70
N GLN A 157 -9.42 -4.80 -16.55
CA GLN A 157 -10.00 -5.63 -15.49
C GLN A 157 -9.28 -5.43 -14.14
N LEU A 158 -8.01 -5.00 -14.19
CA LEU A 158 -7.14 -4.76 -13.03
C LEU A 158 -6.26 -3.55 -13.31
N VAL A 159 -6.13 -2.67 -12.33
CA VAL A 159 -5.21 -1.54 -12.36
C VAL A 159 -4.09 -1.77 -11.34
N LEU A 160 -2.87 -1.64 -11.80
CA LEU A 160 -1.63 -1.85 -11.04
C LEU A 160 -0.95 -0.49 -10.82
N PHE A 161 -0.55 -0.21 -9.58
CA PHE A 161 0.16 1.01 -9.22
C PHE A 161 1.50 0.66 -8.57
N ASP A 162 2.60 1.12 -9.17
CA ASP A 162 3.96 0.92 -8.65
C ASP A 162 4.46 2.21 -8.01
N GLU A 163 4.25 2.39 -6.71
CA GLU A 163 4.63 3.57 -5.90
C GLU A 163 4.29 4.92 -6.56
N PRO A 164 3.04 5.16 -7.01
CA PRO A 164 2.72 6.29 -7.88
C PRO A 164 2.83 7.66 -7.22
N MET A 165 2.98 7.74 -5.90
CA MET A 165 3.06 8.99 -5.15
C MET A 165 4.44 9.26 -4.55
N SER A 166 5.42 8.37 -4.76
CA SER A 166 6.75 8.47 -4.15
C SER A 166 7.54 9.71 -4.58
N ALA A 167 7.28 10.24 -5.78
CA ALA A 167 7.95 11.43 -6.32
C ALA A 167 7.29 12.77 -5.93
N LEU A 168 6.16 12.74 -5.17
CA LEU A 168 5.41 13.93 -4.79
C LEU A 168 5.86 14.47 -3.41
N ASP A 169 5.76 15.78 -3.23
CA ASP A 169 5.89 16.38 -1.90
C ASP A 169 4.69 16.01 -0.99
N ALA A 170 4.83 16.27 0.32
CA ALA A 170 3.87 15.79 1.31
C ALA A 170 2.46 16.37 1.12
N LEU A 171 2.34 17.66 0.77
CA LEU A 171 1.04 18.32 0.58
C LEU A 171 0.33 17.78 -0.66
N LEU A 172 1.03 17.73 -1.78
CA LEU A 172 0.51 17.22 -3.04
C LEU A 172 0.17 15.72 -2.95
N ARG A 173 0.95 14.95 -2.20
CA ARG A 173 0.68 13.52 -1.94
C ARG A 173 -0.65 13.33 -1.22
N GLU A 174 -0.96 14.15 -0.20
CA GLU A 174 -2.21 14.06 0.53
C GLU A 174 -3.42 14.38 -0.36
N GLU A 175 -3.34 15.46 -1.16
CA GLU A 175 -4.38 15.81 -2.13
C GLU A 175 -4.59 14.68 -3.16
N MET A 176 -3.51 14.20 -3.75
CA MET A 176 -3.56 13.14 -4.77
C MET A 176 -4.06 11.81 -4.22
N ARG A 177 -3.78 11.50 -2.95
CA ARG A 177 -4.30 10.32 -2.26
C ARG A 177 -5.82 10.32 -2.22
N LEU A 178 -6.42 11.44 -1.78
CA LEU A 178 -7.88 11.59 -1.71
C LEU A 178 -8.52 11.51 -3.10
N GLU A 179 -7.93 12.16 -4.08
CA GLU A 179 -8.42 12.14 -5.48
C GLU A 179 -8.37 10.74 -6.08
N LEU A 180 -7.24 10.03 -5.92
CA LEU A 180 -7.08 8.68 -6.43
C LEU A 180 -8.10 7.72 -5.80
N MET A 181 -8.30 7.82 -4.47
CA MET A 181 -9.30 7.01 -3.77
C MET A 181 -10.71 7.24 -4.33
N ASN A 182 -11.11 8.51 -4.47
CA ASN A 182 -12.43 8.86 -4.98
C ASN A 182 -12.63 8.32 -6.40
N LEU A 183 -11.62 8.46 -7.24
CA LEU A 183 -11.67 8.00 -8.62
C LEU A 183 -11.75 6.47 -8.70
N VAL A 184 -10.86 5.75 -8.02
CA VAL A 184 -10.87 4.27 -8.04
C VAL A 184 -12.19 3.71 -7.51
N ARG A 185 -12.72 4.28 -6.42
CA ARG A 185 -14.01 3.87 -5.84
C ARG A 185 -15.19 4.17 -6.76
N SER A 186 -15.21 5.33 -7.42
CA SER A 186 -16.31 5.70 -8.32
C SER A 186 -16.41 4.78 -9.54
N ILE A 187 -15.29 4.26 -10.01
CA ILE A 187 -15.24 3.38 -11.20
C ILE A 187 -15.36 1.89 -10.79
N GLY A 188 -14.97 1.53 -9.57
CA GLY A 188 -15.06 0.16 -9.05
C GLY A 188 -14.01 -0.80 -9.64
N PHE A 189 -12.82 -0.30 -9.97
CA PHE A 189 -11.72 -1.14 -10.44
C PHE A 189 -11.21 -2.09 -9.35
N THR A 190 -10.78 -3.28 -9.78
CA THR A 190 -9.89 -4.10 -8.96
C THR A 190 -8.50 -3.48 -9.00
N THR A 191 -7.90 -3.25 -7.85
CA THR A 191 -6.63 -2.50 -7.76
C THR A 191 -5.61 -3.27 -6.96
N VAL A 192 -4.36 -3.35 -7.47
CA VAL A 192 -3.18 -3.72 -6.70
C VAL A 192 -2.25 -2.52 -6.65
N TYR A 193 -1.97 -2.07 -5.44
CA TYR A 193 -1.21 -0.86 -5.16
C TYR A 193 0.07 -1.21 -4.39
N VAL A 194 1.21 -0.75 -4.84
CA VAL A 194 2.50 -0.90 -4.15
C VAL A 194 2.87 0.41 -3.48
N THR A 195 3.20 0.34 -2.21
CA THR A 195 3.77 1.47 -1.47
C THR A 195 4.69 0.98 -0.34
N HIS A 196 5.53 1.87 0.14
CA HIS A 196 6.25 1.73 1.41
C HIS A 196 5.68 2.67 2.50
N ASP A 197 4.70 3.51 2.15
CA ASP A 197 4.05 4.46 3.05
C ASP A 197 2.88 3.78 3.79
N GLN A 198 2.97 3.76 5.12
CA GLN A 198 1.94 3.16 5.96
C GLN A 198 0.64 3.97 5.93
N THR A 199 0.72 5.30 5.81
CA THR A 199 -0.45 6.17 5.77
C THR A 199 -1.27 5.92 4.52
N GLU A 200 -0.62 5.77 3.35
CA GLU A 200 -1.27 5.37 2.12
C GLU A 200 -1.97 4.02 2.27
N ALA A 201 -1.24 3.00 2.74
CA ALA A 201 -1.78 1.66 2.90
C ALA A 201 -2.98 1.64 3.86
N MET A 202 -2.85 2.24 5.04
CA MET A 202 -3.89 2.24 6.08
C MET A 202 -5.15 3.00 5.66
N SER A 203 -5.02 4.09 4.91
CA SER A 203 -6.15 4.96 4.57
C SER A 203 -6.86 4.63 3.26
N MET A 204 -6.18 3.97 2.32
CA MET A 204 -6.71 3.71 0.98
C MET A 204 -7.24 2.29 0.80
N SER A 205 -6.73 1.31 1.57
CA SER A 205 -6.92 -0.10 1.25
C SER A 205 -8.19 -0.69 1.85
N ASP A 206 -8.79 -1.61 1.12
CA ASP A 206 -9.75 -2.58 1.67
C ASP A 206 -9.01 -3.77 2.30
N GLU A 207 -7.83 -4.12 1.76
CA GLU A 207 -6.93 -5.17 2.25
C GLU A 207 -5.47 -4.72 2.13
N ILE A 208 -4.67 -5.05 3.15
CA ILE A 208 -3.22 -4.85 3.14
C ILE A 208 -2.53 -6.20 3.17
N ILE A 209 -1.52 -6.36 2.35
CA ILE A 209 -0.62 -7.50 2.31
C ILE A 209 0.74 -7.03 2.79
N VAL A 210 1.14 -7.46 3.99
CA VAL A 210 2.45 -7.14 4.55
C VAL A 210 3.46 -8.13 4.04
N MET A 211 4.49 -7.62 3.34
CA MET A 211 5.57 -8.42 2.78
C MET A 211 6.90 -8.15 3.49
N LYS A 212 7.70 -9.19 3.65
CA LYS A 212 9.08 -9.14 4.13
C LYS A 212 9.89 -10.28 3.51
N ASP A 213 11.12 -9.99 3.08
CA ASP A 213 12.09 -10.98 2.59
C ASP A 213 11.50 -11.94 1.55
N GLY A 214 10.75 -11.41 0.57
CA GLY A 214 10.13 -12.20 -0.50
C GLY A 214 8.89 -12.99 -0.11
N ARG A 215 8.38 -12.88 1.12
CA ARG A 215 7.23 -13.63 1.63
C ARG A 215 6.08 -12.72 2.04
N ILE A 216 4.87 -13.24 2.01
CA ILE A 216 3.69 -12.61 2.62
C ILE A 216 3.62 -13.05 4.09
N LEU A 217 3.65 -12.07 5.01
CA LEU A 217 3.56 -12.34 6.45
C LEU A 217 2.13 -12.29 6.96
N GLN A 218 1.34 -11.35 6.45
CA GLN A 218 -0.05 -11.18 6.85
C GLN A 218 -0.85 -10.52 5.71
N LYS A 219 -2.09 -10.93 5.56
CA LYS A 219 -3.08 -10.31 4.68
C LYS A 219 -4.36 -10.11 5.45
N ASP A 220 -4.81 -8.86 5.60
CA ASP A 220 -6.02 -8.53 6.35
C ASP A 220 -6.51 -7.11 6.02
N THR A 221 -7.62 -6.68 6.67
CA THR A 221 -8.05 -5.28 6.65
C THR A 221 -7.05 -4.38 7.38
N PRO A 222 -7.01 -3.06 7.07
CA PRO A 222 -6.14 -2.12 7.78
C PRO A 222 -6.27 -2.19 9.31
N GLU A 223 -7.50 -2.26 9.82
CA GLU A 223 -7.78 -2.33 11.25
C GLU A 223 -7.23 -3.62 11.88
N ALA A 224 -7.36 -4.76 11.18
CA ALA A 224 -6.85 -6.03 11.67
C ALA A 224 -5.32 -6.09 11.65
N ILE A 225 -4.68 -5.55 10.59
CA ILE A 225 -3.22 -5.43 10.49
C ILE A 225 -2.66 -4.60 11.66
N TYR A 226 -3.35 -3.52 12.06
CA TYR A 226 -2.93 -2.65 13.15
C TYR A 226 -3.19 -3.25 14.52
N ASN A 227 -4.45 -3.71 14.76
CA ASN A 227 -4.91 -4.12 16.10
C ASN A 227 -4.59 -5.59 16.40
N LYS A 228 -4.48 -6.44 15.37
CA LYS A 228 -4.29 -7.90 15.49
C LYS A 228 -3.16 -8.39 14.58
N PRO A 229 -1.94 -7.84 14.71
CA PRO A 229 -0.82 -8.36 13.95
C PRO A 229 -0.55 -9.83 14.29
N THR A 230 -0.28 -10.65 13.28
CA THR A 230 0.00 -12.09 13.46
C THR A 230 1.50 -12.41 13.45
N HIS A 231 2.34 -11.40 13.26
CA HIS A 231 3.78 -11.55 13.20
C HIS A 231 4.48 -10.36 13.88
N PRO A 232 5.56 -10.58 14.67
CA PRO A 232 6.28 -9.51 15.37
C PRO A 232 6.78 -8.39 14.44
N PHE A 233 7.20 -8.75 13.24
CA PHE A 233 7.57 -7.75 12.22
C PHE A 233 6.38 -6.86 11.87
N THR A 234 5.19 -7.41 11.60
CA THR A 234 3.98 -6.63 11.30
C THR A 234 3.67 -5.67 12.44
N ALA A 235 3.71 -6.14 13.68
CA ALA A 235 3.48 -5.33 14.87
C ALA A 235 4.42 -4.12 14.98
N ARG A 236 5.73 -4.32 14.67
CA ARG A 236 6.75 -3.25 14.70
C ARG A 236 6.71 -2.36 13.48
N PHE A 237 6.42 -2.93 12.33
CA PHE A 237 6.43 -2.22 11.05
C PHE A 237 5.20 -1.32 10.89
N ILE A 238 4.04 -1.73 11.41
CA ILE A 238 2.80 -0.97 11.34
C ILE A 238 2.54 -0.26 12.67
N GLY A 239 2.82 1.04 12.71
CA GLY A 239 2.63 1.85 13.90
C GLY A 239 3.64 1.54 15.02
N LYS A 240 3.50 2.24 16.13
CA LYS A 240 4.33 2.09 17.32
C LYS A 240 3.79 0.99 18.23
N THR A 241 4.68 0.30 18.96
CA THR A 241 4.31 -0.88 19.75
C THR A 241 5.09 -0.88 21.06
N ASN A 242 4.39 -1.04 22.17
CA ASN A 242 4.97 -1.37 23.47
C ASN A 242 4.92 -2.88 23.67
N TRP A 243 6.03 -3.47 24.06
CA TRP A 243 6.14 -4.89 24.34
C TRP A 243 6.01 -5.16 25.84
N LEU A 244 5.06 -6.02 26.23
CA LEU A 244 4.98 -6.57 27.58
C LEU A 244 5.87 -7.81 27.69
N GLU A 245 5.93 -8.58 26.61
CA GLU A 245 6.84 -9.70 26.40
C GLU A 245 7.30 -9.64 24.95
N VAL A 246 8.61 -9.50 24.74
CA VAL A 246 9.18 -9.26 23.40
C VAL A 246 8.72 -10.34 22.42
N ASP A 247 8.19 -9.88 21.28
CA ASP A 247 7.69 -10.70 20.17
C ASP A 247 6.49 -11.62 20.49
N LYS A 248 5.89 -11.50 21.67
CA LYS A 248 4.75 -12.32 22.08
C LYS A 248 3.53 -11.53 22.54
N ARG A 249 3.73 -10.51 23.37
CA ARG A 249 2.62 -9.74 23.96
C ARG A 249 2.87 -8.26 23.80
N MET A 250 1.92 -7.56 23.21
CA MET A 250 2.06 -6.14 22.90
C MET A 250 0.82 -5.32 23.27
N ILE A 251 1.02 -4.01 23.38
CA ILE A 251 -0.04 -3.02 23.45
C ILE A 251 0.32 -1.79 22.61
N ARG A 252 -0.68 -1.17 22.00
CA ARG A 252 -0.49 0.09 21.27
C ARG A 252 -0.38 1.28 22.23
N PRO A 253 0.44 2.31 21.92
CA PRO A 253 0.66 3.47 22.80
C PRO A 253 -0.62 4.22 23.22
N GLU A 254 -1.62 4.29 22.35
CA GLU A 254 -2.91 4.93 22.62
C GLU A 254 -3.77 4.20 23.64
N HIS A 255 -3.47 2.94 23.88
CA HIS A 255 -4.15 2.09 24.86
C HIS A 255 -3.49 2.14 26.24
N VAL A 256 -2.31 2.73 26.36
CA VAL A 256 -1.64 2.99 27.63
C VAL A 256 -2.28 4.23 28.27
N LYS A 257 -2.75 4.11 29.52
CA LYS A 257 -3.48 5.16 30.23
C LYS A 257 -2.67 5.69 31.41
N TRP A 258 -2.96 6.91 31.81
CA TRP A 258 -2.32 7.63 32.93
C TRP A 258 -3.14 7.59 34.22
N ALA A 259 -4.33 7.01 34.16
CA ALA A 259 -5.20 6.72 35.28
C ALA A 259 -5.88 5.36 35.07
N PRO A 260 -6.19 4.62 36.11
CA PRO A 260 -6.89 3.34 35.99
C PRO A 260 -8.32 3.57 35.46
N LEU A 261 -8.77 2.71 34.56
CA LEU A 261 -10.14 2.66 34.07
C LEU A 261 -10.95 1.58 34.82
N SER A 262 -10.26 0.59 35.41
CA SER A 262 -10.83 -0.56 36.10
C SER A 262 -9.87 -1.06 37.17
N ASP A 263 -10.39 -1.71 38.21
CA ASP A 263 -9.60 -2.38 39.25
C ASP A 263 -8.77 -3.56 38.73
N THR A 264 -9.06 -4.01 37.51
CA THR A 264 -8.33 -5.13 36.85
C THR A 264 -7.20 -4.65 35.95
N ASP A 265 -6.97 -3.34 35.84
CA ASP A 265 -5.90 -2.81 35.00
C ASP A 265 -4.53 -3.16 35.59
N LEU A 266 -3.61 -3.58 34.69
CA LEU A 266 -2.21 -3.79 35.07
C LEU A 266 -1.52 -2.45 35.27
N THR A 267 -0.76 -2.31 36.35
CA THR A 267 -0.04 -1.08 36.68
C THR A 267 1.46 -1.24 36.47
N TYR A 268 2.05 -0.25 35.81
CA TYR A 268 3.48 -0.18 35.53
C TYR A 268 4.02 1.17 36.04
N SER A 269 5.02 1.12 36.94
CA SER A 269 5.71 2.31 37.41
C SER A 269 6.90 2.61 36.51
N GLY A 270 7.17 3.89 36.29
CA GLY A 270 8.30 4.31 35.46
C GLY A 270 8.66 5.77 35.65
N VAL A 271 9.66 6.21 34.87
CA VAL A 271 10.16 7.59 34.88
C VAL A 271 10.13 8.13 33.45
N VAL A 272 9.62 9.34 33.28
CA VAL A 272 9.56 10.02 31.98
C VAL A 272 10.97 10.26 31.44
N GLN A 273 11.28 9.73 30.26
CA GLN A 273 12.58 9.93 29.59
C GLN A 273 12.55 11.06 28.56
N THR A 274 11.52 11.08 27.69
CA THR A 274 11.40 12.12 26.66
C THR A 274 9.95 12.57 26.53
N VAL A 275 9.77 13.83 26.11
CA VAL A 275 8.46 14.43 25.85
C VAL A 275 8.53 15.22 24.56
N SER A 276 7.81 14.78 23.52
CA SER A 276 7.78 15.40 22.19
C SER A 276 6.38 15.93 21.88
N TYR A 277 6.26 17.21 21.50
CA TYR A 277 4.98 17.78 21.10
C TYR A 277 4.64 17.42 19.65
N MET A 278 3.46 16.85 19.44
CA MET A 278 2.98 16.35 18.15
C MET A 278 1.82 17.16 17.55
N GLY A 279 1.58 18.40 18.06
CA GLY A 279 0.47 19.25 17.65
C GLY A 279 -0.76 19.10 18.54
N GLU A 280 -1.38 17.95 18.57
CA GLU A 280 -2.60 17.68 19.35
C GLU A 280 -2.33 17.10 20.74
N ARG A 281 -1.18 16.44 20.89
CA ARG A 281 -0.80 15.68 22.10
C ARG A 281 0.71 15.61 22.24
N TYR A 282 1.14 15.20 23.41
CA TYR A 282 2.53 14.86 23.67
C TYR A 282 2.75 13.36 23.53
N GLU A 283 3.81 13.01 22.84
CA GLU A 283 4.38 11.66 22.82
C GLU A 283 5.40 11.58 23.95
N VAL A 284 5.19 10.66 24.87
CA VAL A 284 5.99 10.50 26.06
C VAL A 284 6.63 9.11 26.05
N THR A 285 7.95 9.04 26.20
CA THR A 285 8.62 7.76 26.48
C THR A 285 8.87 7.64 27.98
N VAL A 286 8.57 6.46 28.51
CA VAL A 286 8.68 6.15 29.92
C VAL A 286 9.59 4.93 30.08
N GLN A 287 10.67 5.09 30.86
CA GLN A 287 11.49 3.96 31.32
C GLN A 287 10.75 3.27 32.45
N LEU A 288 10.31 2.05 32.23
CA LEU A 288 9.65 1.25 33.27
C LEU A 288 10.67 0.74 34.29
N SER A 289 10.20 0.47 35.51
CA SER A 289 10.99 -0.15 36.58
C SER A 289 11.44 -1.56 36.22
N THR A 290 10.78 -2.20 35.27
CA THR A 290 11.10 -3.52 34.73
C THR A 290 12.21 -3.50 33.68
N GLY A 291 12.61 -2.30 33.22
CA GLY A 291 13.73 -2.10 32.27
C GLY A 291 13.31 -1.79 30.84
N GLU A 292 12.05 -1.99 30.47
CA GLU A 292 11.56 -1.66 29.12
C GLU A 292 11.27 -0.16 28.97
N VAL A 293 11.35 0.34 27.73
CA VAL A 293 10.93 1.69 27.37
C VAL A 293 9.59 1.60 26.66
N TRP A 294 8.59 2.24 27.25
CA TRP A 294 7.25 2.33 26.66
C TRP A 294 6.95 3.72 26.19
N MET A 295 6.08 3.80 25.20
CA MET A 295 5.53 5.03 24.66
C MET A 295 4.06 5.15 25.06
N ALA A 296 3.65 6.36 25.43
CA ALA A 296 2.25 6.69 25.68
C ALA A 296 1.95 8.12 25.19
N TYR A 297 0.68 8.44 24.99
CA TYR A 297 0.24 9.77 24.61
C TYR A 297 -0.36 10.49 25.83
N HIS A 298 0.00 11.77 26.00
CA HIS A 298 -0.52 12.61 27.09
C HIS A 298 -1.04 13.96 26.55
N PRO A 299 -2.18 14.48 27.04
CA PRO A 299 -2.73 15.74 26.56
C PRO A 299 -1.89 16.96 26.98
N SER A 300 -1.14 16.87 28.08
CA SER A 300 -0.32 17.94 28.64
C SER A 300 1.15 17.57 28.68
N ARG A 301 2.03 18.57 28.72
CA ARG A 301 3.47 18.36 28.83
C ARG A 301 3.85 17.87 30.24
N LEU A 302 4.48 16.71 30.32
CA LEU A 302 5.09 16.18 31.53
C LEU A 302 6.55 16.65 31.66
N LYS A 303 7.12 16.52 32.88
CA LYS A 303 8.54 16.82 33.11
C LYS A 303 9.39 15.58 32.91
N VAL A 304 10.53 15.75 32.22
CA VAL A 304 11.54 14.70 32.14
C VAL A 304 12.08 14.42 33.55
N GLY A 305 12.20 13.13 33.92
CA GLY A 305 12.55 12.70 35.25
C GLY A 305 11.37 12.53 36.21
N GLU A 306 10.15 12.87 35.80
CA GLU A 306 8.93 12.70 36.60
C GLU A 306 8.60 11.22 36.77
N ALA A 307 8.34 10.79 38.01
CA ALA A 307 7.85 9.45 38.29
C ALA A 307 6.36 9.36 37.96
N VAL A 308 5.98 8.34 37.20
CA VAL A 308 4.64 8.13 36.69
C VAL A 308 4.17 6.70 36.86
N GLN A 309 2.85 6.53 36.84
CA GLN A 309 2.22 5.21 36.74
C GLN A 309 1.46 5.12 35.42
N LEU A 310 1.62 4.01 34.72
CA LEU A 310 0.92 3.66 33.50
C LEU A 310 -0.03 2.50 33.77
N TYR A 311 -1.20 2.56 33.16
CA TYR A 311 -2.27 1.58 33.34
C TYR A 311 -2.63 0.94 32.00
N VAL A 312 -2.82 -0.37 32.02
CA VAL A 312 -3.09 -1.16 30.81
C VAL A 312 -4.22 -2.13 31.08
N SER A 313 -5.29 -2.03 30.31
CA SER A 313 -6.38 -3.00 30.36
C SER A 313 -5.93 -4.33 29.74
N GLN A 314 -6.11 -5.44 30.45
CA GLN A 314 -5.76 -6.79 29.99
C GLN A 314 -6.44 -7.15 28.66
N GLN A 315 -7.63 -6.63 28.41
CA GLN A 315 -8.42 -6.89 27.18
C GLN A 315 -7.79 -6.26 25.94
N LEU A 316 -6.94 -5.22 26.10
CA LEU A 316 -6.28 -4.51 25.00
C LEU A 316 -4.88 -5.04 24.71
N ILE A 317 -4.41 -6.02 25.50
CA ILE A 317 -3.15 -6.70 25.24
C ILE A 317 -3.35 -7.71 24.11
N HIS A 318 -2.58 -7.56 23.05
CA HIS A 318 -2.59 -8.50 21.93
C HIS A 318 -1.47 -9.54 22.11
N VAL A 319 -1.81 -10.82 21.85
CA VAL A 319 -0.90 -11.97 21.83
C VAL A 319 -0.66 -12.36 20.37
N LEU A 320 0.61 -12.44 19.98
CA LEU A 320 1.05 -12.78 18.62
C LEU A 320 1.13 -14.29 18.41
#